data_7106bf0ea1fd58c5cfe2083dada3ec00
#
_entry.id   7106bf0ea1fd58c5cfe2083dada3ec00
#
_cell.length_a   1.000
_cell.length_b   1.000
_cell.length_c   1.000
_cell.angle_alpha   90.00
_cell.angle_beta   90.00
_cell.angle_gamma   90.00
#
_symmetry.space_group_name_H-M   'P 1'
#
loop_
_entity.id
_entity.type
_entity.pdbx_description
1 polymer ?
#
loop_
_entity_poly.entity_id
_entity_poly.type
_entity_poly.pdbx_seq_one_letter_code
_entity_poly.pdbx_strand_id
1 'polypeptide(L)'
;MDKKYFFMTIGLTILGTAILFFYSDHFRAFTAEQARKINVLQESPIVPNVTFEDSKGESFTLSEYQGKYVLATFFYATCGDVCPVVEMNFNKIYSSLPKRILRDKLHFISISFDPKRDTPEMLEHHRELYEADGVNWRIATVPDQKELKLLLKMAGVIVIPIENGFEHNAAFYLIDPKGRLIQIYDYNSPDKVVEELNLRVK
;
A
#
# COMPACT_ATOMS: atom_id res chain seq x y z
N MET A 1 -30.58 -38.87 21.90
CA MET A 1 -30.69 -37.61 21.14
C MET A 1 -31.71 -37.83 20.04
N ASP A 2 -32.84 -37.12 20.09
CA ASP A 2 -33.93 -37.35 19.12
C ASP A 2 -33.44 -37.08 17.71
N LYS A 3 -33.74 -38.00 16.78
CA LYS A 3 -33.36 -37.85 15.35
C LYS A 3 -33.79 -36.48 14.77
N LYS A 4 -34.91 -35.93 15.27
CA LYS A 4 -35.41 -34.60 14.87
C LYS A 4 -34.42 -33.49 15.21
N TYR A 5 -33.87 -33.46 16.39
CA TYR A 5 -32.89 -32.44 16.80
C TYR A 5 -31.53 -32.61 16.05
N PHE A 6 -31.14 -33.83 15.77
CA PHE A 6 -29.97 -34.13 14.97
C PHE A 6 -30.07 -33.57 13.56
N PHE A 7 -31.17 -33.79 12.85
CA PHE A 7 -31.38 -33.22 11.51
C PHE A 7 -31.52 -31.70 11.54
N MET A 8 -32.16 -31.15 12.58
CA MET A 8 -32.28 -29.69 12.73
C MET A 8 -30.91 -29.02 12.93
N THR A 9 -30.02 -29.60 13.75
CA THR A 9 -28.66 -29.06 13.93
C THR A 9 -27.86 -29.13 12.64
N ILE A 10 -27.94 -30.24 11.90
CA ILE A 10 -27.25 -30.35 10.58
C ILE A 10 -27.76 -29.25 9.64
N GLY A 11 -29.10 -29.07 9.54
CA GLY A 11 -29.66 -28.03 8.67
C GLY A 11 -29.20 -26.62 9.03
N LEU A 12 -29.15 -26.27 10.33
CA LEU A 12 -28.67 -25.00 10.82
C LEU A 12 -27.16 -24.81 10.54
N THR A 13 -26.36 -25.88 10.69
CA THR A 13 -24.91 -25.79 10.39
C THR A 13 -24.67 -25.57 8.90
N ILE A 14 -25.37 -26.31 8.03
CA ILE A 14 -25.28 -26.13 6.58
C ILE A 14 -25.69 -24.69 6.18
N LEU A 15 -26.80 -24.21 6.71
CA LEU A 15 -27.29 -22.85 6.45
C LEU A 15 -26.27 -21.80 6.92
N GLY A 16 -25.75 -21.95 8.16
CA GLY A 16 -24.71 -21.03 8.69
C GLY A 16 -23.45 -21.03 7.86
N THR A 17 -22.98 -22.22 7.45
CA THR A 17 -21.79 -22.35 6.59
C THR A 17 -22.03 -21.73 5.21
N ALA A 18 -23.22 -21.92 4.63
CA ALA A 18 -23.58 -21.32 3.35
C ALA A 18 -23.60 -19.77 3.44
N ILE A 19 -24.20 -19.24 4.50
CA ILE A 19 -24.19 -17.78 4.75
C ILE A 19 -22.76 -17.28 4.84
N LEU A 20 -21.91 -17.88 5.67
CA LEU A 20 -20.51 -17.50 5.81
C LEU A 20 -19.75 -17.59 4.47
N PHE A 21 -19.98 -18.64 3.70
CA PHE A 21 -19.36 -18.82 2.39
C PHE A 21 -19.70 -17.70 1.41
N PHE A 22 -20.98 -17.31 1.32
CA PHE A 22 -21.40 -16.24 0.40
C PHE A 22 -20.98 -14.84 0.89
N TYR A 23 -21.05 -14.57 2.20
CA TYR A 23 -20.70 -13.26 2.74
C TYR A 23 -19.19 -13.01 2.86
N SER A 24 -18.36 -14.05 2.91
CA SER A 24 -16.89 -13.93 2.99
C SER A 24 -16.16 -14.11 1.66
N ASP A 25 -16.85 -13.91 0.54
CA ASP A 25 -16.29 -14.16 -0.80
C ASP A 25 -15.62 -15.54 -0.89
N HIS A 26 -16.39 -16.60 -0.64
CA HIS A 26 -15.93 -17.99 -0.64
C HIS A 26 -14.83 -18.27 0.41
N PHE A 27 -14.96 -17.70 1.61
CA PHE A 27 -13.98 -17.71 2.70
C PHE A 27 -12.66 -16.97 2.38
N ARG A 28 -12.63 -16.09 1.38
CA ARG A 28 -11.42 -15.34 0.99
C ARG A 28 -11.28 -14.00 1.71
N ALA A 29 -12.41 -13.39 2.13
CA ALA A 29 -12.39 -12.09 2.80
C ALA A 29 -13.31 -12.08 4.01
N PHE A 30 -12.72 -12.00 5.21
CA PHE A 30 -13.45 -11.86 6.47
C PHE A 30 -13.50 -10.42 6.99
N THR A 31 -12.77 -9.50 6.34
CA THR A 31 -12.77 -8.09 6.68
C THR A 31 -12.98 -7.23 5.43
N ALA A 32 -13.52 -6.01 5.62
CA ALA A 32 -13.66 -5.04 4.54
C ALA A 32 -12.32 -4.73 3.86
N GLU A 33 -11.24 -4.69 4.62
CA GLU A 33 -9.89 -4.45 4.10
C GLU A 33 -9.39 -5.61 3.22
N GLN A 34 -9.65 -6.86 3.61
CA GLN A 34 -9.30 -8.02 2.77
C GLN A 34 -10.11 -8.01 1.46
N ALA A 35 -11.41 -7.73 1.53
CA ALA A 35 -12.25 -7.62 0.35
C ALA A 35 -11.75 -6.50 -0.59
N ARG A 36 -11.40 -5.34 -0.05
CA ARG A 36 -10.82 -4.22 -0.80
C ARG A 36 -9.54 -4.64 -1.53
N LYS A 37 -8.58 -5.26 -0.82
CA LYS A 37 -7.32 -5.72 -1.41
C LYS A 37 -7.55 -6.72 -2.54
N ILE A 38 -8.45 -7.68 -2.34
CA ILE A 38 -8.80 -8.67 -3.36
C ILE A 38 -9.38 -7.98 -4.60
N ASN A 39 -10.35 -7.07 -4.44
CA ASN A 39 -10.99 -6.37 -5.54
C ASN A 39 -9.98 -5.55 -6.36
N VAL A 40 -9.12 -4.78 -5.68
CA VAL A 40 -8.08 -3.99 -6.36
C VAL A 40 -7.11 -4.89 -7.14
N LEU A 41 -6.66 -6.00 -6.55
CA LEU A 41 -5.71 -6.91 -7.19
C LEU A 41 -6.32 -7.74 -8.31
N GLN A 42 -7.62 -8.05 -8.27
CA GLN A 42 -8.31 -8.75 -9.37
C GLN A 42 -8.31 -7.94 -10.66
N GLU A 43 -8.39 -6.62 -10.56
CA GLU A 43 -8.31 -5.72 -11.72
C GLU A 43 -6.88 -5.58 -12.25
N SER A 44 -5.85 -5.91 -11.43
CA SER A 44 -4.43 -5.69 -11.73
C SER A 44 -4.18 -4.33 -12.42
N PRO A 45 -4.60 -3.22 -11.78
CA PRO A 45 -4.67 -1.94 -12.43
C PRO A 45 -3.28 -1.44 -12.83
N ILE A 46 -3.20 -0.81 -13.99
CA ILE A 46 -2.02 -0.06 -14.40
C ILE A 46 -2.01 1.24 -13.61
N VAL A 47 -0.86 1.55 -13.00
CA VAL A 47 -0.69 2.82 -12.29
C VAL A 47 -0.80 3.97 -13.28
N PRO A 48 -1.65 4.98 -13.01
CA PRO A 48 -1.79 6.12 -13.90
C PRO A 48 -0.46 6.87 -14.02
N ASN A 49 -0.21 7.45 -15.19
CA ASN A 49 0.97 8.28 -15.39
C ASN A 49 0.73 9.63 -14.71
N VAL A 50 1.16 9.75 -13.47
CA VAL A 50 1.06 10.95 -12.64
C VAL A 50 2.43 11.58 -12.48
N THR A 51 2.46 12.91 -12.29
CA THR A 51 3.68 13.66 -12.00
C THR A 51 3.85 13.80 -10.50
N PHE A 52 4.95 13.24 -10.00
CA PHE A 52 5.39 13.40 -8.61
C PHE A 52 6.32 14.60 -8.49
N GLU A 53 6.36 15.21 -7.31
CA GLU A 53 7.35 16.15 -6.88
C GLU A 53 8.02 15.60 -5.62
N ASP A 54 9.34 15.44 -5.64
CA ASP A 54 10.09 14.90 -4.52
C ASP A 54 10.49 15.98 -3.49
N SER A 55 11.18 15.55 -2.43
CA SER A 55 11.64 16.40 -1.34
C SER A 55 12.63 17.49 -1.76
N LYS A 56 13.19 17.42 -2.97
CA LYS A 56 14.07 18.45 -3.55
C LYS A 56 13.32 19.38 -4.50
N GLY A 57 12.01 19.17 -4.70
CA GLY A 57 11.21 19.90 -5.68
C GLY A 57 11.44 19.42 -7.12
N GLU A 58 12.06 18.25 -7.31
CA GLU A 58 12.30 17.68 -8.63
C GLU A 58 11.08 16.86 -9.08
N SER A 59 10.60 17.13 -10.29
CA SER A 59 9.48 16.39 -10.87
C SER A 59 9.95 15.09 -11.50
N PHE A 60 9.20 14.01 -11.29
CA PHE A 60 9.42 12.70 -11.91
C PHE A 60 8.12 11.94 -12.14
N THR A 61 8.17 10.85 -12.89
CA THR A 61 7.04 9.95 -13.12
C THR A 61 7.44 8.48 -12.88
N LEU A 62 6.47 7.59 -12.71
CA LEU A 62 6.75 6.17 -12.57
C LEU A 62 7.36 5.54 -13.83
N SER A 63 7.28 6.21 -14.98
CA SER A 63 7.94 5.75 -16.21
C SER A 63 9.47 5.71 -16.09
N GLU A 64 10.07 6.48 -15.17
CA GLU A 64 11.51 6.41 -14.88
C GLU A 64 11.94 5.07 -14.27
N TYR A 65 11.00 4.36 -13.66
CA TYR A 65 11.20 3.04 -13.06
C TYR A 65 10.76 1.88 -13.97
N GLN A 66 10.50 2.17 -15.26
CA GLN A 66 10.14 1.10 -16.21
C GLN A 66 11.21 0.01 -16.26
N GLY A 67 10.79 -1.24 -16.18
CA GLY A 67 11.70 -2.39 -16.07
C GLY A 67 12.14 -2.74 -14.65
N LYS A 68 11.71 -1.96 -13.65
CA LYS A 68 12.02 -2.17 -12.23
C LYS A 68 10.73 -2.29 -11.42
N TYR A 69 10.82 -2.93 -10.27
CA TYR A 69 9.74 -2.93 -9.29
C TYR A 69 9.73 -1.61 -8.50
N VAL A 70 8.55 -1.21 -8.06
CA VAL A 70 8.39 -0.10 -7.11
C VAL A 70 7.57 -0.60 -5.93
N LEU A 71 8.09 -0.43 -4.71
CA LEU A 71 7.31 -0.57 -3.49
C LEU A 71 6.90 0.84 -3.04
N ALA A 72 5.59 1.05 -2.89
CA ALA A 72 5.07 2.36 -2.49
C ALA A 72 4.28 2.27 -1.19
N THR A 73 4.21 3.38 -0.47
CA THR A 73 3.29 3.59 0.66
C THR A 73 2.70 4.99 0.58
N PHE A 74 1.61 5.23 1.34
CA PHE A 74 0.93 6.53 1.39
C PHE A 74 0.93 7.07 2.81
N PHE A 75 1.16 8.38 2.96
CA PHE A 75 1.25 9.07 4.23
C PHE A 75 0.78 10.53 4.13
N TYR A 76 0.79 11.25 5.23
CA TYR A 76 0.83 12.71 5.32
C TYR A 76 1.75 13.11 6.48
N ALA A 77 2.55 14.17 6.30
CA ALA A 77 3.68 14.46 7.19
C ALA A 77 3.29 14.79 8.64
N THR A 78 2.10 15.34 8.86
CA THR A 78 1.60 15.69 10.20
C THR A 78 0.83 14.56 10.90
N CYS A 79 0.89 13.33 10.39
CA CYS A 79 0.26 12.17 11.01
C CYS A 79 1.03 11.76 12.28
N GLY A 80 0.32 11.79 13.41
CA GLY A 80 0.89 11.39 14.71
C GLY A 80 0.54 9.96 15.15
N ASP A 81 -0.16 9.18 14.32
CA ASP A 81 -0.72 7.88 14.71
C ASP A 81 -0.10 6.72 13.92
N VAL A 82 -0.70 6.31 12.81
CA VAL A 82 -0.29 5.11 12.07
C VAL A 82 0.91 5.33 11.15
N CYS A 83 1.08 6.52 10.57
CA CYS A 83 2.16 6.79 9.62
C CYS A 83 3.57 6.54 10.17
N PRO A 84 3.91 6.89 11.43
CA PRO A 84 5.22 6.55 11.97
C PRO A 84 5.52 5.06 11.96
N VAL A 85 4.54 4.23 12.31
CA VAL A 85 4.69 2.76 12.30
C VAL A 85 4.87 2.23 10.87
N VAL A 86 4.10 2.77 9.93
CA VAL A 86 4.20 2.41 8.50
C VAL A 86 5.60 2.74 7.97
N GLU A 87 6.08 3.96 8.17
CA GLU A 87 7.39 4.40 7.68
C GLU A 87 8.55 3.68 8.37
N MET A 88 8.48 3.40 9.68
CA MET A 88 9.47 2.57 10.37
C MET A 88 9.54 1.16 9.79
N ASN A 89 8.40 0.54 9.51
CA ASN A 89 8.36 -0.78 8.89
C ASN A 89 8.82 -0.73 7.42
N PHE A 90 8.56 0.37 6.72
CA PHE A 90 9.05 0.59 5.36
C PHE A 90 10.58 0.72 5.34
N ASN A 91 11.16 1.48 6.29
CA ASN A 91 12.61 1.53 6.51
C ASN A 91 13.18 0.14 6.86
N LYS A 92 12.52 -0.63 7.74
CA LYS A 92 12.94 -2.00 8.07
C LYS A 92 13.02 -2.87 6.83
N ILE A 93 12.03 -2.80 5.92
CA ILE A 93 12.07 -3.52 4.65
C ILE A 93 13.24 -3.04 3.80
N TYR A 94 13.39 -1.72 3.62
CA TYR A 94 14.46 -1.11 2.83
C TYR A 94 15.84 -1.54 3.30
N SER A 95 16.11 -1.41 4.60
CA SER A 95 17.41 -1.73 5.21
C SER A 95 17.74 -3.24 5.24
N SER A 96 16.72 -4.11 5.19
CA SER A 96 16.89 -5.57 5.19
C SER A 96 17.16 -6.15 3.81
N LEU A 97 16.96 -5.38 2.74
CA LEU A 97 17.17 -5.86 1.37
C LEU A 97 18.63 -5.69 0.91
N PRO A 98 19.15 -6.63 0.10
CA PRO A 98 20.49 -6.50 -0.47
C PRO A 98 20.62 -5.22 -1.33
N LYS A 99 21.71 -4.48 -1.16
CA LYS A 99 21.98 -3.23 -1.92
C LYS A 99 21.90 -3.41 -3.44
N ARG A 100 22.22 -4.62 -3.95
CA ARG A 100 22.10 -4.93 -5.38
C ARG A 100 20.65 -4.87 -5.85
N ILE A 101 19.71 -5.40 -5.04
CA ILE A 101 18.28 -5.36 -5.36
C ILE A 101 17.79 -3.90 -5.39
N LEU A 102 18.13 -3.12 -4.38
CA LEU A 102 17.73 -1.72 -4.25
C LEU A 102 18.23 -0.85 -5.39
N ARG A 103 19.45 -1.06 -5.87
CA ARG A 103 20.04 -0.25 -6.94
C ARG A 103 19.45 -0.56 -8.32
N ASP A 104 19.28 -1.85 -8.63
CA ASP A 104 19.09 -2.28 -10.01
C ASP A 104 17.66 -2.76 -10.29
N LYS A 105 16.91 -3.17 -9.28
CA LYS A 105 15.67 -3.93 -9.46
C LYS A 105 14.44 -3.37 -8.76
N LEU A 106 14.61 -2.67 -7.65
CA LEU A 106 13.50 -2.25 -6.80
C LEU A 106 13.75 -0.86 -6.25
N HIS A 107 12.79 0.03 -6.42
CA HIS A 107 12.76 1.36 -5.83
C HIS A 107 11.64 1.49 -4.80
N PHE A 108 11.79 2.45 -3.91
CA PHE A 108 10.85 2.76 -2.84
C PHE A 108 10.32 4.17 -3.02
N ILE A 109 9.03 4.37 -2.79
CA ILE A 109 8.41 5.69 -2.83
C ILE A 109 7.40 5.82 -1.68
N SER A 110 7.63 6.75 -0.75
CA SER A 110 6.61 7.20 0.19
C SER A 110 5.89 8.40 -0.41
N ILE A 111 4.57 8.31 -0.56
CA ILE A 111 3.75 9.26 -1.30
C ILE A 111 2.85 10.01 -0.32
N SER A 112 3.08 11.31 -0.16
CA SER A 112 2.13 12.14 0.58
C SER A 112 0.85 12.37 -0.23
N PHE A 113 -0.29 12.23 0.43
CA PHE A 113 -1.59 12.56 -0.15
C PHE A 113 -2.11 13.95 0.27
N ASP A 114 -1.29 14.75 0.95
CA ASP A 114 -1.63 16.11 1.34
C ASP A 114 -0.69 17.17 0.74
N PRO A 115 -0.65 17.33 -0.60
CA PRO A 115 0.28 18.23 -1.28
C PRO A 115 0.11 19.71 -0.91
N LYS A 116 -0.98 20.05 -0.22
CA LYS A 116 -1.20 21.44 0.22
C LYS A 116 -0.38 21.82 1.45
N ARG A 117 -0.16 20.86 2.34
CA ARG A 117 0.58 21.05 3.60
C ARG A 117 2.00 20.47 3.53
N ASP A 118 2.17 19.38 2.81
CA ASP A 118 3.43 18.66 2.71
C ASP A 118 4.27 19.25 1.57
N THR A 119 4.89 20.41 1.86
CA THR A 119 5.82 21.10 0.95
C THR A 119 7.12 20.29 0.76
N PRO A 120 7.94 20.57 -0.26
CA PRO A 120 9.24 19.93 -0.42
C PRO A 120 10.11 19.97 0.85
N GLU A 121 10.08 21.06 1.60
CA GLU A 121 10.79 21.19 2.88
C GLU A 121 10.25 20.20 3.93
N MET A 122 8.93 20.05 4.05
CA MET A 122 8.30 19.06 4.94
C MET A 122 8.63 17.63 4.51
N LEU A 123 8.64 17.35 3.22
CA LEU A 123 9.03 16.07 2.65
C LEU A 123 10.51 15.76 2.89
N GLU A 124 11.38 16.77 2.82
CA GLU A 124 12.81 16.61 3.12
C GLU A 124 13.04 16.28 4.60
N HIS A 125 12.35 16.98 5.50
CA HIS A 125 12.38 16.63 6.92
C HIS A 125 11.89 15.19 7.17
N HIS A 126 10.82 14.77 6.49
CA HIS A 126 10.32 13.39 6.56
C HIS A 126 11.34 12.38 6.01
N ARG A 127 12.01 12.71 4.89
CA ARG A 127 13.10 11.92 4.32
C ARG A 127 14.23 11.68 5.32
N GLU A 128 14.68 12.75 5.99
CA GLU A 128 15.74 12.67 7.00
C GLU A 128 15.30 11.83 8.21
N LEU A 129 14.09 12.06 8.70
CA LEU A 129 13.53 11.36 9.87
C LEU A 129 13.50 9.84 9.69
N TYR A 130 13.19 9.36 8.49
CA TYR A 130 13.11 7.93 8.17
C TYR A 130 14.32 7.40 7.41
N GLU A 131 15.39 8.18 7.30
CA GLU A 131 16.67 7.78 6.68
C GLU A 131 16.53 7.33 5.21
N ALA A 132 15.54 7.88 4.47
CA ALA A 132 15.42 7.63 3.05
C ALA A 132 16.58 8.29 2.30
N ASP A 133 17.20 7.59 1.34
CA ASP A 133 18.40 8.08 0.65
C ASP A 133 18.12 9.14 -0.43
N GLY A 134 16.85 9.36 -0.77
CA GLY A 134 16.42 10.31 -1.79
C GLY A 134 16.73 9.86 -3.24
N VAL A 135 17.23 8.65 -3.44
CA VAL A 135 17.57 8.08 -4.76
C VAL A 135 16.84 6.77 -5.00
N ASN A 136 17.11 5.74 -4.20
CA ASN A 136 16.40 4.47 -4.29
C ASN A 136 15.11 4.46 -3.47
N TRP A 137 15.04 5.33 -2.46
CA TRP A 137 13.84 5.61 -1.69
C TRP A 137 13.56 7.11 -1.71
N ARG A 138 12.59 7.51 -2.54
CA ARG A 138 12.13 8.89 -2.63
C ARG A 138 10.93 9.14 -1.73
N ILE A 139 10.88 10.31 -1.13
CA ILE A 139 9.71 10.86 -0.47
C ILE A 139 9.12 11.90 -1.41
N ALA A 140 7.85 11.79 -1.76
CA ALA A 140 7.26 12.62 -2.81
C ALA A 140 5.77 12.90 -2.55
N THR A 141 5.23 13.83 -3.28
CA THR A 141 3.79 14.10 -3.37
C THR A 141 3.34 14.16 -4.82
N VAL A 142 2.02 14.24 -5.07
CA VAL A 142 1.41 14.49 -6.37
C VAL A 142 0.70 15.85 -6.30
N PRO A 143 1.28 16.93 -6.85
CA PRO A 143 0.74 18.29 -6.72
C PRO A 143 -0.64 18.45 -7.37
N ASP A 144 -0.89 17.80 -8.52
CA ASP A 144 -2.18 17.85 -9.18
C ASP A 144 -3.23 16.99 -8.46
N GLN A 145 -4.28 17.64 -7.97
CA GLN A 145 -5.34 17.01 -7.20
C GLN A 145 -6.15 15.95 -7.99
N LYS A 146 -6.23 16.07 -9.31
CA LYS A 146 -6.96 15.11 -10.14
C LYS A 146 -6.11 13.87 -10.33
N GLU A 147 -4.80 14.04 -10.59
CA GLU A 147 -3.83 12.95 -10.67
C GLU A 147 -3.73 12.20 -9.33
N LEU A 148 -3.64 12.93 -8.22
CA LEU A 148 -3.65 12.34 -6.88
C LEU A 148 -4.89 11.47 -6.64
N LYS A 149 -6.08 11.99 -6.95
CA LYS A 149 -7.33 11.21 -6.81
C LYS A 149 -7.34 9.96 -7.66
N LEU A 150 -6.81 10.02 -8.89
CA LEU A 150 -6.70 8.84 -9.76
C LEU A 150 -5.75 7.80 -9.16
N LEU A 151 -4.60 8.23 -8.65
CA LEU A 151 -3.62 7.35 -8.01
C LEU A 151 -4.19 6.67 -6.77
N LEU A 152 -4.81 7.43 -5.85
CA LEU A 152 -5.43 6.90 -4.64
C LEU A 152 -6.56 5.91 -4.96
N LYS A 153 -7.42 6.25 -5.94
CA LYS A 153 -8.49 5.36 -6.39
C LYS A 153 -7.94 4.04 -6.94
N MET A 154 -6.92 4.11 -7.79
CA MET A 154 -6.27 2.93 -8.37
C MET A 154 -5.68 2.03 -7.29
N ALA A 155 -5.00 2.59 -6.31
CA ALA A 155 -4.42 1.85 -5.18
C ALA A 155 -5.47 1.41 -4.15
N GLY A 156 -6.73 1.87 -4.28
CA GLY A 156 -7.77 1.64 -3.29
C GLY A 156 -7.48 2.34 -1.95
N VAL A 157 -6.76 3.45 -1.97
CA VAL A 157 -6.50 4.23 -0.76
C VAL A 157 -7.72 5.09 -0.46
N ILE A 158 -8.25 4.91 0.75
CA ILE A 158 -9.39 5.67 1.27
C ILE A 158 -8.83 6.71 2.22
N VAL A 159 -9.10 7.98 1.94
CA VAL A 159 -8.68 9.11 2.78
C VAL A 159 -9.94 9.86 3.23
N ILE A 160 -10.18 9.91 4.53
CA ILE A 160 -11.33 10.56 5.16
C ILE A 160 -10.83 11.75 5.97
N PRO A 161 -11.17 12.99 5.58
CA PRO A 161 -10.84 14.16 6.39
C PRO A 161 -11.51 14.11 7.76
N ILE A 162 -10.75 14.41 8.81
CA ILE A 162 -11.22 14.60 10.19
C ILE A 162 -10.79 15.97 10.68
N GLU A 163 -11.22 16.37 11.88
CA GLU A 163 -10.99 17.72 12.42
C GLU A 163 -9.51 18.13 12.42
N ASN A 164 -8.59 17.24 12.76
CA ASN A 164 -7.15 17.53 12.86
C ASN A 164 -6.29 16.63 11.95
N GLY A 165 -6.75 16.23 10.79
CA GLY A 165 -5.97 15.41 9.87
C GLY A 165 -6.81 14.52 8.98
N PHE A 166 -6.39 13.28 8.85
CA PHE A 166 -7.07 12.29 8.02
C PHE A 166 -7.03 10.90 8.68
N GLU A 167 -8.13 10.16 8.51
CA GLU A 167 -8.12 8.72 8.64
C GLU A 167 -7.85 8.10 7.26
N HIS A 168 -7.00 7.11 7.20
CA HIS A 168 -6.73 6.39 5.96
C HIS A 168 -6.34 4.93 6.23
N ASN A 169 -6.55 4.08 5.23
CA ASN A 169 -6.04 2.72 5.28
C ASN A 169 -4.55 2.70 4.89
N ALA A 170 -3.75 1.97 5.65
CA ALA A 170 -2.30 1.86 5.45
C ALA A 170 -1.92 0.50 4.89
N ALA A 171 -1.01 0.48 3.90
CA ALA A 171 -0.49 -0.73 3.28
C ALA A 171 0.80 -0.43 2.49
N PHE A 172 1.51 -1.48 2.07
CA PHE A 172 2.57 -1.38 1.06
C PHE A 172 2.06 -1.93 -0.28
N TYR A 173 2.37 -1.23 -1.35
CA TYR A 173 1.87 -1.45 -2.70
C TYR A 173 3.02 -1.83 -3.61
N LEU A 174 3.03 -3.06 -4.14
CA LEU A 174 4.06 -3.51 -5.07
C LEU A 174 3.61 -3.34 -6.51
N ILE A 175 4.36 -2.57 -7.25
CA ILE A 175 4.16 -2.30 -8.68
C ILE A 175 5.24 -3.08 -9.45
N ASP A 176 4.82 -3.78 -10.50
CA ASP A 176 5.71 -4.59 -11.33
C ASP A 176 6.46 -3.73 -12.37
N PRO A 177 7.47 -4.29 -13.07
CA PRO A 177 8.23 -3.60 -14.10
C PRO A 177 7.42 -3.08 -15.30
N LYS A 178 6.14 -3.47 -15.40
CA LYS A 178 5.20 -3.00 -16.43
C LYS A 178 4.25 -1.92 -15.92
N GLY A 179 4.46 -1.45 -14.68
CA GLY A 179 3.62 -0.44 -14.05
C GLY A 179 2.28 -0.97 -13.55
N ARG A 180 2.12 -2.27 -13.28
CA ARG A 180 0.90 -2.86 -12.73
C ARG A 180 1.00 -3.02 -11.23
N LEU A 181 -0.04 -2.68 -10.50
CA LEU A 181 -0.18 -3.03 -9.10
C LEU A 181 -0.46 -4.53 -8.98
N ILE A 182 0.49 -5.28 -8.41
CA ILE A 182 0.43 -6.75 -8.35
C ILE A 182 0.29 -7.30 -6.95
N GLN A 183 0.54 -6.50 -5.91
CA GLN A 183 0.42 -6.94 -4.52
C GLN A 183 0.16 -5.78 -3.57
N ILE A 184 -0.62 -6.02 -2.53
CA ILE A 184 -0.88 -5.09 -1.42
C ILE A 184 -0.57 -5.84 -0.13
N TYR A 185 0.47 -5.41 0.57
CA TYR A 185 0.94 -6.01 1.81
C TYR A 185 0.35 -5.33 3.03
N ASP A 186 0.22 -6.09 4.11
CA ASP A 186 -0.04 -5.54 5.42
C ASP A 186 1.22 -4.85 5.95
N TYR A 187 1.09 -3.59 6.33
CA TYR A 187 2.21 -2.80 6.86
C TYR A 187 2.76 -3.34 8.18
N ASN A 188 1.99 -4.13 8.94
CA ASN A 188 2.42 -4.77 10.18
C ASN A 188 3.25 -6.06 9.96
N SER A 189 3.51 -6.45 8.73
CA SER A 189 4.22 -7.71 8.42
C SER A 189 5.48 -7.48 7.57
N PRO A 190 6.42 -6.60 7.98
CA PRO A 190 7.59 -6.23 7.17
C PRO A 190 8.48 -7.43 6.82
N ASP A 191 8.65 -8.41 7.74
CA ASP A 191 9.51 -9.57 7.50
C ASP A 191 8.99 -10.46 6.37
N LYS A 192 7.65 -10.63 6.25
CA LYS A 192 7.04 -11.35 5.13
C LYS A 192 7.23 -10.62 3.80
N VAL A 193 7.19 -9.29 3.83
CA VAL A 193 7.45 -8.48 2.64
C VAL A 193 8.89 -8.65 2.17
N VAL A 194 9.86 -8.62 3.09
CA VAL A 194 11.29 -8.86 2.77
C VAL A 194 11.48 -10.25 2.16
N GLU A 195 10.89 -11.30 2.74
CA GLU A 195 10.97 -12.66 2.23
C GLU A 195 10.42 -12.75 0.80
N GLU A 196 9.24 -12.21 0.55
CA GLU A 196 8.60 -12.26 -0.77
C GLU A 196 9.38 -11.45 -1.80
N LEU A 197 9.86 -10.25 -1.45
CA LEU A 197 10.65 -9.42 -2.35
C LEU A 197 11.98 -10.11 -2.73
N ASN A 198 12.66 -10.76 -1.79
CA ASN A 198 13.87 -11.54 -2.08
C ASN A 198 13.63 -12.72 -3.04
N LEU A 199 12.45 -13.32 -3.03
CA LEU A 199 12.08 -14.40 -3.95
C LEU A 199 11.69 -13.86 -5.32
N ARG A 200 10.97 -12.74 -5.38
CA ARG A 200 10.36 -12.18 -6.58
C ARG A 200 11.33 -11.31 -7.39
N VAL A 201 12.17 -10.53 -6.71
CA VAL A 201 13.07 -9.54 -7.29
C VAL A 201 14.50 -10.14 -7.40
N LYS A 202 14.68 -11.07 -8.33
CA LYS A 202 15.98 -11.73 -8.55
C LYS A 202 16.77 -11.11 -9.70
#